data_86d5a28115ea5d71d6c28c2906e57ce5
#
_entry.id   86d5a28115ea5d71d6c28c2906e57ce5
#
_cell.length_a   1.000
_cell.length_b   1.000
_cell.length_c   1.000
_cell.angle_alpha   90.00
_cell.angle_beta   90.00
_cell.angle_gamma   90.00
#
_symmetry.space_group_name_H-M   'P 1'
#
loop_
_entity.id
_entity.type
_entity.pdbx_description
1 polymer ?
#
loop_
_entity_poly.entity_id
_entity_poly.type
_entity_poly.pdbx_seq_one_letter_code
_entity_poly.pdbx_strand_id
1 'polypeptide(L)'
;MRLNKLAVVFAAAALSTVMVAGCSGGQKESAAESEAETSSKTTEAETTAEETTMAETTAAAEEMDGENYDTGDASRDNVRNQDEIGENELMVVSFGTSYNDNRRLTIGAIEEAIEKAFPDYSVRRGFTSQIIIDHVKTRDNIAIDNVGEALARAEKNGVKNLVIQPTHLMNGLEYTDLVNEVAEYSDAFDQVAVGQPLLTSEDDFKAVIKVITEATAQYDDGETAICFMGHGTEHEANASYAKLQ
;
A
#
# COMPACT_ATOMS: atom_id res chain seq x y z
N MET A 1 20.59 -0.60 16.53
CA MET A 1 20.72 -0.56 15.09
C MET A 1 19.79 0.54 14.58
N ARG A 2 20.31 1.58 13.93
CA ARG A 2 19.58 2.84 13.72
C ARG A 2 18.74 2.78 12.43
N LEU A 3 17.53 2.22 12.50
CA LEU A 3 16.53 2.29 11.43
C LEU A 3 15.78 3.64 11.38
N ASN A 4 16.07 4.53 12.34
CA ASN A 4 15.25 5.72 12.64
C ASN A 4 15.35 6.87 11.61
N LYS A 5 16.09 6.71 10.51
CA LYS A 5 16.22 7.80 9.53
C LYS A 5 15.54 7.56 8.19
N LEU A 6 15.16 6.32 7.88
CA LEU A 6 14.55 6.02 6.58
C LEU A 6 13.06 6.38 6.53
N ALA A 7 12.33 6.13 7.62
CA ALA A 7 10.90 6.45 7.68
C ALA A 7 10.60 7.97 7.71
N VAL A 8 11.54 8.77 8.23
CA VAL A 8 11.35 10.23 8.39
C VAL A 8 11.46 11.03 7.09
N VAL A 9 12.18 10.50 6.09
CA VAL A 9 12.44 11.25 4.84
C VAL A 9 11.21 11.30 3.92
N PHE A 10 10.32 10.33 3.98
CA PHE A 10 9.18 10.23 3.06
C PHE A 10 7.99 11.12 3.42
N ALA A 11 7.77 11.41 4.70
CA ALA A 11 6.61 12.19 5.13
C ALA A 11 6.84 13.72 5.07
N ALA A 12 8.09 14.18 5.05
CA ALA A 12 8.40 15.62 5.03
C ALA A 12 8.25 16.28 3.63
N ALA A 13 8.18 15.51 2.56
CA ALA A 13 8.08 16.03 1.19
C ALA A 13 6.63 16.31 0.74
N ALA A 14 5.62 15.78 1.43
CA ALA A 14 4.22 15.92 1.02
C ALA A 14 3.51 17.18 1.56
N LEU A 15 4.16 17.98 2.41
CA LEU A 15 3.58 19.18 3.04
C LEU A 15 3.91 20.51 2.34
N SER A 16 4.40 20.50 1.10
CA SER A 16 4.75 21.73 0.39
C SER A 16 3.82 21.98 -0.80
N THR A 17 2.87 22.90 -0.58
CA THR A 17 2.28 23.83 -1.56
C THR A 17 1.35 23.28 -2.64
N VAL A 18 0.06 23.35 -2.38
CA VAL A 18 -0.90 23.74 -3.43
C VAL A 18 -1.37 25.16 -3.14
N MET A 19 -0.72 26.12 -3.76
CA MET A 19 -1.28 27.46 -4.01
C MET A 19 -1.84 27.46 -5.42
N VAL A 20 -3.16 27.41 -5.52
CA VAL A 20 -3.90 27.68 -6.77
C VAL A 20 -3.97 29.19 -6.95
N ALA A 21 -3.37 29.69 -8.01
CA ALA A 21 -3.68 31.01 -8.55
C ALA A 21 -4.34 30.83 -9.92
N GLY A 22 -5.64 31.11 -9.98
CA GLY A 22 -6.37 31.18 -11.24
C GLY A 22 -6.13 32.52 -11.95
N CYS A 23 -6.33 32.51 -13.29
CA CYS A 23 -6.92 33.56 -14.13
C CYS A 23 -6.88 33.11 -15.59
N SER A 24 -8.08 32.84 -16.18
CA SER A 24 -8.86 33.70 -17.07
C SER A 24 -8.27 34.04 -18.47
N GLY A 25 -9.07 33.70 -19.50
CA GLY A 25 -9.13 34.32 -20.85
C GLY A 25 -8.71 33.37 -21.98
N GLY A 26 -9.55 32.86 -22.88
CA GLY A 26 -10.49 33.45 -23.73
C GLY A 26 -10.18 33.23 -25.21
N GLN A 27 -11.20 32.80 -26.01
CA GLN A 27 -11.37 32.83 -27.47
C GLN A 27 -10.89 31.64 -28.29
N LYS A 28 -11.81 30.86 -28.83
CA LYS A 28 -12.72 30.92 -30.05
C LYS A 28 -12.07 30.54 -31.37
N GLU A 29 -12.88 29.70 -32.10
CA GLU A 29 -13.00 29.41 -33.53
C GLU A 29 -12.10 28.32 -34.12
N SER A 30 -12.55 27.41 -35.00
CA SER A 30 -13.75 27.21 -35.84
C SER A 30 -13.61 25.86 -36.56
N ALA A 31 -14.70 25.16 -36.67
CA ALA A 31 -15.24 24.25 -37.66
C ALA A 31 -14.36 23.67 -38.79
N ALA A 32 -14.52 22.36 -39.03
CA ALA A 32 -15.08 21.84 -40.31
C ALA A 32 -15.28 20.31 -40.23
N GLU A 33 -16.43 19.92 -40.70
CA GLU A 33 -16.97 18.58 -40.93
C GLU A 33 -16.16 17.74 -41.93
N SER A 34 -16.21 16.41 -41.75
CA SER A 34 -16.46 15.49 -42.87
C SER A 34 -16.88 14.12 -42.35
N GLU A 35 -18.09 13.73 -42.74
CA GLU A 35 -18.68 12.41 -42.61
C GLU A 35 -17.99 11.38 -43.50
N ALA A 36 -17.96 10.11 -43.04
CA ALA A 36 -18.25 8.96 -43.88
C ALA A 36 -18.45 7.71 -43.03
N GLU A 37 -19.63 7.16 -43.17
CA GLU A 37 -20.09 5.84 -42.68
C GLU A 37 -19.26 4.68 -43.23
N THR A 38 -19.17 3.56 -42.48
CA THR A 38 -19.79 2.27 -42.84
C THR A 38 -19.38 1.11 -41.89
N SER A 39 -20.41 0.56 -41.26
CA SER A 39 -20.78 -0.85 -41.11
C SER A 39 -19.88 -1.85 -40.36
N SER A 40 -20.40 -2.22 -39.22
CA SER A 40 -20.62 -3.54 -38.62
C SER A 40 -19.65 -4.70 -38.93
N LYS A 41 -19.08 -5.28 -37.86
CA LYS A 41 -19.30 -6.69 -37.56
C LYS A 41 -18.99 -7.00 -36.09
N THR A 42 -20.01 -7.40 -35.38
CA THR A 42 -20.03 -8.06 -34.09
C THR A 42 -19.21 -9.35 -34.15
N THR A 43 -18.33 -9.58 -33.17
CA THR A 43 -18.03 -10.92 -32.72
C THR A 43 -17.71 -10.84 -31.21
N GLU A 44 -18.57 -11.47 -30.45
CA GLU A 44 -18.44 -11.75 -29.03
C GLU A 44 -17.12 -12.51 -28.76
N ALA A 45 -16.35 -12.04 -27.81
CA ALA A 45 -15.43 -12.82 -26.99
C ALA A 45 -15.12 -12.01 -25.73
N GLU A 46 -16.09 -11.94 -24.87
CA GLU A 46 -15.91 -11.50 -23.49
C GLU A 46 -16.17 -12.70 -22.58
N THR A 47 -15.41 -12.75 -21.49
CA THR A 47 -15.63 -13.63 -20.34
C THR A 47 -14.84 -14.94 -20.35
N THR A 48 -13.56 -14.89 -19.97
CA THR A 48 -12.87 -16.05 -19.31
C THR A 48 -11.63 -15.66 -18.47
N ALA A 49 -11.30 -14.39 -18.28
CA ALA A 49 -10.09 -14.01 -17.53
C ALA A 49 -10.32 -13.79 -16.02
N GLU A 50 -11.53 -13.45 -15.59
CA GLU A 50 -11.80 -13.17 -14.15
C GLU A 50 -12.06 -14.44 -13.32
N GLU A 51 -12.59 -15.50 -13.92
CA GLU A 51 -12.93 -16.73 -13.17
C GLU A 51 -11.69 -17.58 -12.83
N THR A 52 -10.60 -17.45 -13.59
CA THR A 52 -9.36 -18.22 -13.37
C THR A 52 -8.52 -17.65 -12.22
N THR A 53 -8.53 -16.34 -12.05
CA THR A 53 -7.76 -15.67 -10.97
C THR A 53 -8.39 -15.91 -9.60
N MET A 54 -9.72 -15.91 -9.50
CA MET A 54 -10.44 -16.17 -8.26
C MET A 54 -10.33 -17.64 -7.83
N ALA A 55 -10.29 -18.57 -8.76
CA ALA A 55 -10.18 -20.00 -8.45
C ALA A 55 -8.76 -20.39 -8.00
N GLU A 56 -7.72 -19.79 -8.57
CA GLU A 56 -6.32 -20.01 -8.14
C GLU A 56 -6.06 -19.40 -6.76
N THR A 57 -6.65 -18.24 -6.47
CA THR A 57 -6.49 -17.55 -5.18
C THR A 57 -7.25 -18.27 -4.05
N THR A 58 -8.43 -18.86 -4.34
CA THR A 58 -9.16 -19.69 -3.38
C THR A 58 -8.46 -21.02 -3.11
N ALA A 59 -7.87 -21.65 -4.13
CA ALA A 59 -7.12 -22.90 -3.95
C ALA A 59 -5.86 -22.69 -3.10
N ALA A 60 -5.14 -21.56 -3.30
CA ALA A 60 -3.98 -21.20 -2.48
C ALA A 60 -4.37 -20.89 -1.01
N ALA A 61 -5.56 -20.35 -0.76
CA ALA A 61 -6.05 -20.12 0.59
C ALA A 61 -6.49 -21.42 1.29
N GLU A 62 -7.07 -22.36 0.56
CA GLU A 62 -7.45 -23.68 1.07
C GLU A 62 -6.22 -24.56 1.35
N GLU A 63 -5.15 -24.47 0.55
CA GLU A 63 -3.88 -25.20 0.81
C GLU A 63 -3.12 -24.65 2.03
N MET A 64 -3.24 -23.36 2.36
CA MET A 64 -2.62 -22.78 3.57
C MET A 64 -3.30 -23.22 4.88
N ASP A 65 -4.53 -23.68 4.86
CA ASP A 65 -5.28 -24.12 6.05
C ASP A 65 -4.90 -25.55 6.53
N GLY A 66 -4.13 -26.27 5.73
CA GLY A 66 -3.70 -27.66 6.02
C GLY A 66 -2.34 -27.81 6.69
N GLU A 67 -1.50 -26.78 6.71
CA GLU A 67 -0.16 -26.85 7.27
C GLU A 67 -0.08 -26.15 8.64
N ASN A 68 0.23 -26.92 9.66
CA ASN A 68 0.36 -26.46 11.05
C ASN A 68 1.70 -25.69 11.22
N TYR A 69 1.79 -24.51 10.61
CA TYR A 69 2.91 -23.61 10.82
C TYR A 69 2.77 -22.88 12.16
N ASP A 70 3.88 -22.80 12.89
CA ASP A 70 3.99 -21.85 14.00
C ASP A 70 4.04 -20.43 13.44
N THR A 71 2.95 -19.70 13.53
CA THR A 71 2.86 -18.32 13.05
C THR A 71 3.22 -17.30 14.11
N GLY A 72 3.52 -17.73 15.32
CA GLY A 72 3.80 -16.88 16.46
C GLY A 72 2.55 -16.48 17.27
N ASP A 73 2.76 -15.68 18.31
CA ASP A 73 1.74 -15.27 19.28
C ASP A 73 0.96 -14.04 18.79
N ALA A 74 -0.29 -14.28 18.42
CA ALA A 74 -1.19 -13.25 17.93
C ALA A 74 -1.48 -12.15 18.97
N SER A 75 -1.44 -12.46 20.27
CA SER A 75 -1.72 -11.50 21.35
C SER A 75 -0.65 -10.40 21.49
N ARG A 76 0.50 -10.57 20.85
CA ARG A 76 1.62 -9.63 20.87
C ARG A 76 1.55 -8.57 19.77
N ASP A 77 0.60 -8.69 18.84
CA ASP A 77 0.39 -7.72 17.78
C ASP A 77 -0.61 -6.64 18.21
N ASN A 78 -0.31 -5.39 17.87
CA ASN A 78 -1.25 -4.28 18.03
C ASN A 78 -2.08 -4.15 16.76
N VAL A 79 -3.37 -4.39 16.85
CA VAL A 79 -4.29 -4.38 15.71
C VAL A 79 -4.51 -2.98 15.15
N ARG A 80 -4.35 -1.94 15.98
CA ARG A 80 -4.46 -0.53 15.60
C ARG A 80 -5.78 -0.14 14.93
N ASN A 81 -6.90 -0.66 15.47
CA ASN A 81 -8.26 -0.36 14.99
C ASN A 81 -9.17 0.23 16.08
N GLN A 82 -8.58 0.88 17.11
CA GLN A 82 -9.32 1.55 18.18
C GLN A 82 -10.11 2.75 17.67
N ASP A 83 -11.26 3.02 18.32
CA ASP A 83 -12.08 4.21 18.09
C ASP A 83 -11.62 5.38 18.99
N GLU A 84 -12.23 6.56 18.80
CA GLU A 84 -12.01 7.77 19.62
C GLU A 84 -10.55 8.27 19.61
N ILE A 85 -9.95 8.34 18.44
CA ILE A 85 -8.53 8.64 18.25
C ILE A 85 -8.18 10.11 17.99
N GLY A 86 -9.18 11.02 17.98
CA GLY A 86 -8.96 12.44 17.69
C GLY A 86 -9.11 12.80 16.20
N GLU A 87 -8.70 14.02 15.86
CA GLU A 87 -8.94 14.61 14.53
C GLU A 87 -7.85 14.31 13.51
N ASN A 88 -6.67 13.84 13.94
CA ASN A 88 -5.52 13.55 13.07
C ASN A 88 -5.24 12.05 13.05
N GLU A 89 -5.30 11.44 11.89
CA GLU A 89 -5.00 10.02 11.69
C GLU A 89 -3.92 9.82 10.65
N LEU A 90 -2.99 8.90 10.92
CA LEU A 90 -2.05 8.36 9.97
C LEU A 90 -2.35 6.87 9.79
N MET A 91 -2.98 6.54 8.67
CA MET A 91 -3.36 5.18 8.31
C MET A 91 -2.22 4.51 7.56
N VAL A 92 -1.64 3.46 8.14
CA VAL A 92 -0.63 2.62 7.47
C VAL A 92 -1.34 1.51 6.72
N VAL A 93 -1.20 1.49 5.40
CA VAL A 93 -1.84 0.50 4.53
C VAL A 93 -0.81 -0.48 3.99
N SER A 94 -1.01 -1.76 4.28
CA SER A 94 -0.15 -2.87 3.87
C SER A 94 -0.95 -3.92 3.11
N PHE A 95 -0.28 -4.72 2.27
CA PHE A 95 -0.91 -5.94 1.74
C PHE A 95 -1.37 -6.86 2.87
N GLY A 96 -0.57 -6.97 3.91
CA GLY A 96 -0.83 -7.80 5.07
C GLY A 96 -0.02 -9.08 5.08
N THR A 97 -0.07 -9.76 6.21
CA THR A 97 0.46 -11.12 6.39
C THR A 97 -0.31 -11.85 7.49
N SER A 98 -0.60 -13.13 7.28
CA SER A 98 -1.24 -13.99 8.27
C SER A 98 -0.28 -14.51 9.34
N TYR A 99 1.04 -14.41 9.13
CA TYR A 99 2.05 -14.83 10.10
C TYR A 99 2.19 -13.80 11.21
N ASN A 100 1.82 -14.15 12.45
CA ASN A 100 1.71 -13.24 13.59
C ASN A 100 3.05 -12.58 13.95
N ASP A 101 4.12 -13.35 14.07
CA ASP A 101 5.44 -12.79 14.37
C ASP A 101 5.98 -11.95 13.22
N ASN A 102 5.77 -12.37 11.97
CA ASN A 102 6.15 -11.56 10.81
C ASN A 102 5.39 -10.23 10.80
N ARG A 103 4.05 -10.26 10.97
CA ARG A 103 3.22 -9.05 11.02
C ARG A 103 3.72 -8.07 12.06
N ARG A 104 4.00 -8.55 13.28
CA ARG A 104 4.52 -7.75 14.37
C ARG A 104 5.92 -7.19 14.09
N LEU A 105 6.83 -8.01 13.58
CA LEU A 105 8.24 -7.65 13.39
C LEU A 105 8.51 -6.80 12.14
N THR A 106 7.59 -6.79 11.18
CA THR A 106 7.72 -6.01 9.93
C THR A 106 6.72 -4.87 9.89
N ILE A 107 5.44 -5.13 9.66
CA ILE A 107 4.40 -4.11 9.58
C ILE A 107 4.30 -3.35 10.90
N GLY A 108 4.20 -4.04 12.02
CA GLY A 108 4.14 -3.44 13.34
C GLY A 108 5.36 -2.56 13.66
N ALA A 109 6.56 -2.95 13.23
CA ALA A 109 7.76 -2.14 13.41
C ALA A 109 7.73 -0.84 12.59
N ILE A 110 7.16 -0.86 11.38
CA ILE A 110 6.94 0.33 10.56
C ILE A 110 5.94 1.26 11.24
N GLU A 111 4.80 0.71 11.69
CA GLU A 111 3.76 1.46 12.39
C GLU A 111 4.27 2.12 13.67
N GLU A 112 5.06 1.40 14.48
CA GLU A 112 5.70 1.95 15.68
C GLU A 112 6.71 3.07 15.37
N ALA A 113 7.47 2.93 14.28
CA ALA A 113 8.40 3.96 13.84
C ALA A 113 7.67 5.24 13.40
N ILE A 114 6.54 5.08 12.71
CA ILE A 114 5.67 6.18 12.28
C ILE A 114 5.03 6.87 13.51
N GLU A 115 4.46 6.10 14.43
CA GLU A 115 3.87 6.63 15.67
C GLU A 115 4.87 7.47 16.49
N LYS A 116 6.11 7.01 16.58
CA LYS A 116 7.19 7.76 17.25
C LYS A 116 7.59 9.03 16.48
N ALA A 117 7.51 9.02 15.16
CA ALA A 117 7.89 10.15 14.33
C ALA A 117 6.80 11.23 14.25
N PHE A 118 5.54 10.85 14.40
CA PHE A 118 4.37 11.71 14.29
C PHE A 118 3.45 11.59 15.51
N PRO A 119 3.88 12.07 16.69
CA PRO A 119 3.16 11.87 17.95
C PRO A 119 1.80 12.60 17.99
N ASP A 120 1.57 13.56 17.10
CA ASP A 120 0.30 14.31 17.00
C ASP A 120 -0.75 13.59 16.14
N TYR A 121 -0.41 12.43 15.59
CA TYR A 121 -1.28 11.58 14.79
C TYR A 121 -1.53 10.25 15.48
N SER A 122 -2.77 9.78 15.42
CA SER A 122 -3.11 8.41 15.81
C SER A 122 -2.79 7.47 14.66
N VAL A 123 -2.00 6.42 14.91
CA VAL A 123 -1.62 5.46 13.87
C VAL A 123 -2.62 4.33 13.80
N ARG A 124 -3.16 4.11 12.60
CA ARG A 124 -4.12 3.05 12.27
C ARG A 124 -3.54 2.09 11.24
N ARG A 125 -4.13 0.90 11.18
CA ARG A 125 -3.78 -0.16 10.22
C ARG A 125 -4.92 -0.41 9.26
N GLY A 126 -4.61 -0.56 7.96
CA GLY A 126 -5.49 -1.13 6.95
C GLY A 126 -4.74 -2.19 6.14
N PHE A 127 -5.44 -3.26 5.73
CA PHE A 127 -4.88 -4.25 4.81
C PHE A 127 -5.62 -4.22 3.48
N THR A 128 -4.88 -4.48 2.39
CA THR A 128 -5.48 -4.61 1.05
C THR A 128 -5.94 -6.03 0.74
N SER A 129 -5.34 -7.06 1.36
CA SER A 129 -5.68 -8.46 1.09
C SER A 129 -6.81 -8.98 1.99
N GLN A 130 -8.01 -9.11 1.41
CA GLN A 130 -9.16 -9.67 2.12
C GLN A 130 -8.93 -11.11 2.57
N ILE A 131 -8.23 -11.91 1.78
CA ILE A 131 -7.90 -13.31 2.11
C ILE A 131 -7.08 -13.37 3.40
N ILE A 132 -6.09 -12.49 3.56
CA ILE A 132 -5.28 -12.43 4.77
C ILE A 132 -6.12 -11.98 5.97
N ILE A 133 -6.99 -10.99 5.79
CA ILE A 133 -7.91 -10.50 6.83
C ILE A 133 -8.80 -11.63 7.33
N ASP A 134 -9.44 -12.36 6.41
CA ASP A 134 -10.35 -13.46 6.73
C ASP A 134 -9.62 -14.62 7.41
N HIS A 135 -8.41 -14.94 6.95
CA HIS A 135 -7.57 -15.98 7.56
C HIS A 135 -7.20 -15.63 9.01
N VAL A 136 -6.72 -14.42 9.26
CA VAL A 136 -6.37 -13.94 10.60
C VAL A 136 -7.59 -13.93 11.51
N LYS A 137 -8.74 -13.47 11.00
CA LYS A 137 -10.00 -13.46 11.74
C LYS A 137 -10.47 -14.86 12.12
N THR A 138 -10.40 -15.80 11.18
CA THR A 138 -10.84 -17.18 11.40
C THR A 138 -9.94 -17.91 12.38
N ARG A 139 -8.62 -17.80 12.23
CA ARG A 139 -7.66 -18.53 13.05
C ARG A 139 -7.47 -17.90 14.43
N ASP A 140 -7.31 -16.58 14.50
CA ASP A 140 -6.89 -15.86 15.71
C ASP A 140 -8.03 -15.06 16.36
N ASN A 141 -9.20 -14.97 15.72
CA ASN A 141 -10.33 -14.11 16.11
C ASN A 141 -9.93 -12.63 16.23
N ILE A 142 -9.00 -12.18 15.41
CA ILE A 142 -8.54 -10.79 15.32
C ILE A 142 -9.19 -10.14 14.11
N ALA A 143 -9.85 -8.99 14.33
CA ALA A 143 -10.40 -8.17 13.26
C ALA A 143 -9.35 -7.14 12.81
N ILE A 144 -9.00 -7.17 11.53
CA ILE A 144 -8.19 -6.16 10.87
C ILE A 144 -9.06 -5.52 9.80
N ASP A 145 -9.09 -4.19 9.75
CA ASP A 145 -9.90 -3.49 8.77
C ASP A 145 -9.26 -3.60 7.37
N ASN A 146 -10.06 -3.81 6.34
CA ASN A 146 -9.63 -3.53 4.97
C ASN A 146 -9.62 -2.00 4.74
N VAL A 147 -9.19 -1.56 3.55
CA VAL A 147 -9.04 -0.12 3.27
C VAL A 147 -10.37 0.63 3.44
N GLY A 148 -11.45 0.12 2.85
CA GLY A 148 -12.78 0.75 2.95
C GLY A 148 -13.31 0.77 4.39
N GLU A 149 -13.15 -0.31 5.14
CA GLU A 149 -13.53 -0.38 6.55
C GLU A 149 -12.73 0.61 7.40
N ALA A 150 -11.42 0.75 7.14
CA ALA A 150 -10.56 1.69 7.84
C ALA A 150 -10.92 3.16 7.51
N LEU A 151 -11.22 3.48 6.24
CA LEU A 151 -11.70 4.80 5.82
C LEU A 151 -13.05 5.13 6.44
N ALA A 152 -14.01 4.21 6.40
CA ALA A 152 -15.33 4.39 7.03
C ALA A 152 -15.22 4.56 8.55
N ARG A 153 -14.28 3.88 9.20
CA ARG A 153 -13.99 4.04 10.61
C ARG A 153 -13.38 5.42 10.91
N ALA A 154 -12.46 5.91 10.07
CA ALA A 154 -11.87 7.25 10.21
C ALA A 154 -12.95 8.33 10.10
N GLU A 155 -13.85 8.24 9.11
CA GLU A 155 -15.00 9.12 8.96
C GLU A 155 -15.90 9.09 10.20
N LYS A 156 -16.30 7.89 10.66
CA LYS A 156 -17.12 7.70 11.86
C LYS A 156 -16.48 8.28 13.11
N ASN A 157 -15.16 8.22 13.24
CA ASN A 157 -14.40 8.79 14.36
C ASN A 157 -14.26 10.31 14.29
N GLY A 158 -14.72 10.95 13.22
CA GLY A 158 -14.62 12.40 13.03
C GLY A 158 -13.20 12.88 12.74
N VAL A 159 -12.39 12.04 12.10
CA VAL A 159 -11.07 12.43 11.61
C VAL A 159 -11.22 13.57 10.61
N LYS A 160 -10.38 14.59 10.72
CA LYS A 160 -10.34 15.73 9.82
C LYS A 160 -9.13 15.70 8.90
N ASN A 161 -7.99 15.31 9.46
CA ASN A 161 -6.72 15.25 8.73
C ASN A 161 -6.31 13.79 8.62
N LEU A 162 -6.45 13.21 7.42
CA LEU A 162 -6.10 11.84 7.13
C LEU A 162 -4.84 11.79 6.26
N VAL A 163 -3.80 11.14 6.77
CA VAL A 163 -2.61 10.80 6.01
C VAL A 163 -2.57 9.29 5.82
N ILE A 164 -2.43 8.83 4.59
CA ILE A 164 -2.35 7.41 4.28
C ILE A 164 -0.93 7.10 3.83
N GLN A 165 -0.24 6.21 4.55
CA GLN A 165 1.10 5.75 4.22
C GLN A 165 1.05 4.29 3.75
N PRO A 166 1.17 4.02 2.44
CA PRO A 166 1.31 2.67 1.93
C PRO A 166 2.68 2.10 2.29
N THR A 167 2.72 0.81 2.60
CA THR A 167 3.97 0.04 2.75
C THR A 167 4.36 -0.70 1.47
N HIS A 168 3.63 -0.47 0.40
CA HIS A 168 3.88 -1.08 -0.91
C HIS A 168 5.28 -0.74 -1.41
N LEU A 169 5.90 -1.71 -2.07
CA LEU A 169 7.27 -1.57 -2.55
C LEU A 169 7.35 -0.61 -3.75
N MET A 170 6.36 -0.64 -4.64
CA MET A 170 6.36 0.10 -5.91
C MET A 170 4.94 0.55 -6.28
N ASN A 171 4.84 1.45 -7.25
CA ASN A 171 3.57 1.91 -7.82
C ASN A 171 3.01 0.82 -8.77
N GLY A 172 2.40 -0.20 -8.16
CA GLY A 172 1.75 -1.32 -8.83
C GLY A 172 0.22 -1.24 -8.78
N LEU A 173 -0.43 -2.37 -9.05
CA LEU A 173 -1.90 -2.46 -9.08
C LEU A 173 -2.50 -2.10 -7.71
N GLU A 174 -2.03 -2.73 -6.63
CA GLU A 174 -2.58 -2.49 -5.28
C GLU A 174 -2.44 -1.03 -4.81
N TYR A 175 -1.36 -0.34 -5.20
CA TYR A 175 -1.21 1.08 -4.90
C TYR A 175 -2.19 1.93 -5.70
N THR A 176 -2.42 1.57 -6.97
CA THR A 176 -3.40 2.25 -7.82
C THR A 176 -4.81 2.07 -7.28
N ASP A 177 -5.17 0.86 -6.87
CA ASP A 177 -6.47 0.54 -6.28
C ASP A 177 -6.68 1.31 -4.97
N LEU A 178 -5.65 1.34 -4.10
CA LEU A 178 -5.67 2.14 -2.87
C LEU A 178 -5.95 3.62 -3.16
N VAL A 179 -5.26 4.23 -4.13
CA VAL A 179 -5.45 5.65 -4.47
C VAL A 179 -6.86 5.90 -4.98
N ASN A 180 -7.40 5.01 -5.81
CA ASN A 180 -8.76 5.11 -6.33
C ASN A 180 -9.80 4.99 -5.20
N GLU A 181 -9.64 4.03 -4.30
CA GLU A 181 -10.54 3.84 -3.17
C GLU A 181 -10.53 5.05 -2.21
N VAL A 182 -9.35 5.59 -1.90
CA VAL A 182 -9.21 6.81 -1.08
C VAL A 182 -9.89 8.01 -1.73
N ALA A 183 -9.85 8.12 -3.06
CA ALA A 183 -10.48 9.23 -3.77
C ALA A 183 -12.01 9.26 -3.58
N GLU A 184 -12.65 8.10 -3.39
CA GLU A 184 -14.09 8.00 -3.12
C GLU A 184 -14.49 8.57 -1.75
N TYR A 185 -13.55 8.62 -0.80
CA TYR A 185 -13.75 9.14 0.55
C TYR A 185 -13.20 10.56 0.76
N SER A 186 -12.63 11.19 -0.27
CA SER A 186 -11.93 12.48 -0.13
C SER A 186 -12.78 13.58 0.48
N ASP A 187 -14.08 13.60 0.20
CA ASP A 187 -15.01 14.62 0.69
C ASP A 187 -15.41 14.41 2.17
N ALA A 188 -15.08 13.27 2.77
CA ALA A 188 -15.37 12.99 4.18
C ALA A 188 -14.40 13.66 5.15
N PHE A 189 -13.26 14.18 4.67
CA PHE A 189 -12.19 14.74 5.48
C PHE A 189 -11.84 16.17 5.06
N ASP A 190 -11.36 16.98 6.00
CA ASP A 190 -10.88 18.34 5.70
C ASP A 190 -9.60 18.30 4.85
N GLN A 191 -8.73 17.30 5.11
CA GLN A 191 -7.50 17.05 4.38
C GLN A 191 -7.25 15.55 4.23
N VAL A 192 -6.91 15.13 3.01
CA VAL A 192 -6.45 13.77 2.71
C VAL A 192 -5.13 13.83 1.94
N ALA A 193 -4.16 13.04 2.36
CA ALA A 193 -2.89 12.89 1.66
C ALA A 193 -2.49 11.41 1.58
N VAL A 194 -2.07 10.96 0.39
CA VAL A 194 -1.56 9.61 0.17
C VAL A 194 -0.06 9.68 -0.09
N GLY A 195 0.71 8.98 0.73
CA GLY A 195 2.15 8.83 0.56
C GLY A 195 2.51 7.98 -0.65
N GLN A 196 3.75 8.11 -1.11
CA GLN A 196 4.27 7.30 -2.21
C GLN A 196 4.73 5.92 -1.73
N PRO A 197 4.77 4.91 -2.63
CA PRO A 197 5.43 3.63 -2.35
C PRO A 197 6.93 3.81 -2.09
N LEU A 198 7.56 2.76 -1.54
CA LEU A 198 8.96 2.81 -1.12
C LEU A 198 9.95 3.12 -2.27
N LEU A 199 9.74 2.55 -3.46
CA LEU A 199 10.62 2.69 -4.62
C LEU A 199 10.01 3.65 -5.65
N THR A 200 10.10 4.95 -5.40
CA THR A 200 9.53 5.99 -6.26
C THR A 200 10.62 6.86 -6.90
N SER A 201 11.54 7.41 -6.12
CA SER A 201 12.60 8.29 -6.59
C SER A 201 13.96 7.57 -6.68
N GLU A 202 14.90 8.16 -7.44
CA GLU A 202 16.27 7.65 -7.51
C GLU A 202 16.97 7.62 -6.14
N ASP A 203 16.61 8.52 -5.24
CA ASP A 203 17.18 8.55 -3.89
C ASP A 203 16.59 7.43 -3.02
N ASP A 204 15.35 7.03 -3.25
CA ASP A 204 14.74 5.88 -2.58
C ASP A 204 15.44 4.57 -2.99
N PHE A 205 15.69 4.39 -4.28
CA PHE A 205 16.45 3.23 -4.76
C PHE A 205 17.82 3.16 -4.11
N LYS A 206 18.58 4.27 -4.10
CA LYS A 206 19.90 4.34 -3.45
C LYS A 206 19.82 4.04 -1.95
N ALA A 207 18.79 4.56 -1.27
CA ALA A 207 18.58 4.31 0.15
C ALA A 207 18.29 2.83 0.43
N VAL A 208 17.44 2.19 -0.37
CA VAL A 208 17.13 0.76 -0.24
C VAL A 208 18.35 -0.10 -0.55
N ILE A 209 19.07 0.17 -1.65
CA ILE A 209 20.31 -0.55 -2.00
C ILE A 209 21.31 -0.47 -0.85
N LYS A 210 21.51 0.73 -0.28
CA LYS A 210 22.39 0.91 0.87
C LYS A 210 21.99 0.05 2.06
N VAL A 211 20.67 0.04 2.41
CA VAL A 211 20.17 -0.73 3.56
C VAL A 211 20.37 -2.23 3.36
N ILE A 212 20.02 -2.78 2.20
CA ILE A 212 20.18 -4.21 1.94
C ILE A 212 21.64 -4.62 1.87
N THR A 213 22.52 -3.79 1.30
CA THR A 213 23.96 -4.02 1.24
C THR A 213 24.56 -4.01 2.65
N GLU A 214 24.23 -3.02 3.49
CA GLU A 214 24.72 -2.95 4.88
C GLU A 214 24.19 -4.13 5.71
N ALA A 215 22.94 -4.56 5.52
CA ALA A 215 22.36 -5.68 6.26
C ALA A 215 23.01 -7.03 5.90
N THR A 216 23.51 -7.17 4.68
CA THR A 216 24.13 -8.40 4.17
C THR A 216 25.66 -8.39 4.21
N ALA A 217 26.29 -7.26 4.53
CA ALA A 217 27.75 -7.10 4.54
C ALA A 217 28.49 -8.15 5.37
N GLN A 218 27.86 -8.67 6.44
CA GLN A 218 28.45 -9.72 7.26
C GLN A 218 28.62 -11.08 6.53
N TYR A 219 27.95 -11.27 5.40
CA TYR A 219 28.01 -12.49 4.57
C TYR A 219 28.91 -12.30 3.35
N ASP A 220 29.42 -11.09 3.12
CA ASP A 220 30.33 -10.78 2.02
C ASP A 220 31.77 -11.10 2.45
N ASP A 221 32.17 -12.33 2.22
CA ASP A 221 33.51 -12.87 2.49
C ASP A 221 34.40 -12.94 1.22
N GLY A 222 33.90 -12.43 0.08
CA GLY A 222 34.56 -12.47 -1.22
C GLY A 222 34.46 -13.84 -1.92
N GLU A 223 33.85 -14.84 -1.30
CA GLU A 223 33.63 -16.19 -1.86
C GLU A 223 32.12 -16.53 -1.95
N THR A 224 31.29 -15.90 -1.11
CA THR A 224 29.85 -16.13 -1.02
C THR A 224 29.09 -15.21 -1.98
N ALA A 225 28.21 -15.81 -2.81
CA ALA A 225 27.27 -15.03 -3.63
C ALA A 225 26.03 -14.67 -2.80
N ILE A 226 25.71 -13.38 -2.73
CA ILE A 226 24.49 -12.88 -2.11
C ILE A 226 23.45 -12.65 -3.20
N CYS A 227 22.36 -13.40 -3.17
CA CYS A 227 21.30 -13.32 -4.17
C CYS A 227 20.03 -12.75 -3.55
N PHE A 228 19.49 -11.67 -4.12
CA PHE A 228 18.19 -11.10 -3.76
C PHE A 228 17.15 -11.58 -4.76
N MET A 229 16.02 -12.09 -4.24
CA MET A 229 14.90 -12.54 -5.06
C MET A 229 13.71 -11.61 -4.83
N GLY A 230 13.25 -10.96 -5.91
CA GLY A 230 12.00 -10.19 -5.91
C GLY A 230 10.80 -11.09 -6.20
N HIS A 231 9.62 -10.71 -5.69
CA HIS A 231 8.36 -11.41 -5.99
C HIS A 231 8.04 -11.33 -7.50
N GLY A 232 8.33 -10.16 -8.11
CA GLY A 232 7.92 -9.88 -9.49
C GLY A 232 6.46 -9.40 -9.55
N THR A 233 6.10 -8.85 -10.70
CA THR A 233 4.73 -8.44 -11.01
C THR A 233 4.57 -8.37 -12.53
N GLU A 234 3.36 -8.60 -13.04
CA GLU A 234 3.02 -8.40 -14.46
C GLU A 234 2.88 -6.92 -14.82
N HIS A 235 2.74 -6.04 -13.83
CA HIS A 235 2.65 -4.61 -14.01
C HIS A 235 3.98 -4.00 -14.49
N GLU A 236 3.93 -2.86 -15.19
CA GLU A 236 5.13 -2.15 -15.68
C GLU A 236 6.10 -1.75 -14.55
N ALA A 237 5.60 -1.58 -13.32
CA ALA A 237 6.39 -1.34 -12.11
C ALA A 237 7.44 -2.44 -11.83
N ASN A 238 7.35 -3.61 -12.49
CA ASN A 238 8.36 -4.66 -12.44
C ASN A 238 9.75 -4.16 -12.83
N ALA A 239 9.83 -3.10 -13.65
CA ALA A 239 11.08 -2.43 -14.00
C ALA A 239 11.85 -1.87 -12.80
N SER A 240 11.19 -1.66 -11.65
CA SER A 240 11.83 -1.24 -10.40
C SER A 240 12.87 -2.24 -9.90
N TYR A 241 12.68 -3.54 -10.14
CA TYR A 241 13.66 -4.56 -9.74
C TYR A 241 15.00 -4.41 -10.50
N ALA A 242 14.96 -4.00 -11.78
CA ALA A 242 16.18 -3.76 -12.54
C ALA A 242 16.97 -2.53 -12.05
N LYS A 243 16.32 -1.57 -11.41
CA LYS A 243 16.98 -0.39 -10.82
C LYS A 243 17.67 -0.68 -9.48
N LEU A 244 17.36 -1.82 -8.86
CA LEU A 244 17.99 -2.26 -7.61
C LEU A 244 19.28 -3.06 -7.85
N GLN A 245 19.63 -3.35 -9.10
CA GLN A 245 20.86 -4.05 -9.50
C GLN A 245 22.01 -3.05 -9.67
#